data_d3bfa6a784c79860e62cfe08369bc1d0
#
_entry.id   d3bfa6a784c79860e62cfe08369bc1d0
#
_cell.length_a   1.000
_cell.length_b   1.000
_cell.length_c   1.000
_cell.angle_alpha   90.00
_cell.angle_beta   90.00
_cell.angle_gamma   90.00
#
_symmetry.space_group_name_H-M   'P 1'
#
loop_
_entity.id
_entity.type
_entity.pdbx_description
1 polymer ?
#
loop_
_entity_poly.entity_id
_entity_poly.type
_entity_poly.pdbx_seq_one_letter_code
_entity_poly.pdbx_strand_id
1 'polypeptide(L)'
;MTRLCEGRVAIVTGAGRGLGREHALMLAANGARVVVNDLGANVDGTGADESFAARTAADIRSAGGEAVVNGDDASSWAGAKNMIDQAVQTWGRVDVVVNNAGILRDRMLVNMTEEEWDSVIQVHLKGTFAPSHHAAAHWRVVNKKSGEPVKGRIINTTSTSGLYGNVGQTNYGAAKAGIAAFTIIAARELKRIGVTVNAISPSAQTRMTEGLRALNDEQRAARDPKWVSPVVTYLASEAAQDITGRVIQAGVGRIAVCEGWRRGAEAPQVADPIEAGRLLREMLPKVRRNSGMDGMELD
;
A
#
# COMPACT_ATOMS: atom_id res chain seq x y z
N MET A 1 18.78 -21.19 -2.39
CA MET A 1 17.39 -20.73 -2.52
C MET A 1 17.32 -19.78 -3.70
N THR A 2 16.27 -19.85 -4.52
CA THR A 2 16.07 -18.93 -5.66
C THR A 2 15.77 -17.55 -5.13
N ARG A 3 16.53 -16.52 -5.53
CA ARG A 3 16.27 -15.12 -5.17
C ARG A 3 15.17 -14.56 -6.07
N LEU A 4 13.99 -14.37 -5.54
CA LEU A 4 12.78 -13.98 -6.30
C LEU A 4 12.88 -12.62 -7.00
N CYS A 5 13.70 -11.71 -6.48
CA CYS A 5 13.83 -10.34 -6.97
C CYS A 5 15.24 -10.02 -7.48
N GLU A 6 16.01 -11.06 -7.89
CA GLU A 6 17.38 -10.89 -8.36
C GLU A 6 17.48 -9.86 -9.48
N GLY A 7 18.36 -8.87 -9.31
CA GLY A 7 18.63 -7.80 -10.27
C GLY A 7 17.51 -6.77 -10.44
N ARG A 8 16.40 -6.89 -9.73
CA ARG A 8 15.31 -5.87 -9.74
C ARG A 8 15.69 -4.66 -8.88
N VAL A 9 15.21 -3.50 -9.26
CA VAL A 9 15.37 -2.26 -8.50
C VAL A 9 14.04 -1.87 -7.89
N ALA A 10 13.99 -1.79 -6.56
CA ALA A 10 12.78 -1.49 -5.79
C ALA A 10 12.91 -0.16 -5.04
N ILE A 11 11.85 0.63 -5.05
CA ILE A 11 11.68 1.80 -4.19
C ILE A 11 10.66 1.42 -3.12
N VAL A 12 10.99 1.66 -1.84
CA VAL A 12 10.06 1.45 -0.73
C VAL A 12 9.91 2.76 0.04
N THR A 13 8.69 3.30 0.08
CA THR A 13 8.40 4.54 0.82
C THR A 13 8.04 4.24 2.28
N GLY A 14 8.49 5.11 3.21
CA GLY A 14 8.35 4.86 4.64
C GLY A 14 9.18 3.65 5.11
N ALA A 15 10.37 3.46 4.53
CA ALA A 15 11.19 2.27 4.70
C ALA A 15 12.18 2.35 5.87
N GLY A 16 12.15 3.40 6.66
CA GLY A 16 13.06 3.55 7.81
C GLY A 16 12.68 2.68 9.01
N ARG A 17 11.41 2.30 9.15
CA ARG A 17 10.86 1.58 10.31
C ARG A 17 9.67 0.69 9.94
N GLY A 18 9.28 -0.19 10.87
CA GLY A 18 8.05 -0.99 10.79
C GLY A 18 7.92 -1.79 9.51
N LEU A 19 6.74 -1.79 8.91
CA LEU A 19 6.43 -2.54 7.69
C LEU A 19 7.38 -2.23 6.53
N GLY A 20 7.61 -0.93 6.26
CA GLY A 20 8.46 -0.51 5.15
C GLY A 20 9.90 -1.00 5.29
N ARG A 21 10.45 -0.98 6.51
CA ARG A 21 11.77 -1.54 6.80
C ARG A 21 11.82 -3.05 6.52
N GLU A 22 10.84 -3.80 7.01
CA GLU A 22 10.78 -5.25 6.78
C GLU A 22 10.60 -5.59 5.28
N HIS A 23 9.83 -4.79 4.54
CA HIS A 23 9.72 -4.93 3.08
C HIS A 23 11.06 -4.68 2.40
N ALA A 24 11.78 -3.61 2.76
CA ALA A 24 13.08 -3.28 2.18
C ALA A 24 14.12 -4.36 2.45
N LEU A 25 14.21 -4.86 3.70
CA LEU A 25 15.11 -5.94 4.09
C LEU A 25 14.82 -7.24 3.33
N MET A 26 13.54 -7.64 3.25
CA MET A 26 13.17 -8.88 2.58
C MET A 26 13.35 -8.82 1.06
N LEU A 27 13.05 -7.69 0.42
CA LEU A 27 13.34 -7.46 -0.99
C LEU A 27 14.83 -7.57 -1.27
N ALA A 28 15.69 -6.93 -0.46
CA ALA A 28 17.13 -6.99 -0.59
C ALA A 28 17.68 -8.42 -0.37
N ALA A 29 17.17 -9.13 0.64
CA ALA A 29 17.55 -10.53 0.89
C ALA A 29 17.17 -11.46 -0.28
N ASN A 30 16.17 -11.07 -1.08
CA ASN A 30 15.76 -11.75 -2.30
C ASN A 30 16.42 -11.19 -3.58
N GLY A 31 17.48 -10.38 -3.46
CA GLY A 31 18.33 -9.93 -4.57
C GLY A 31 17.91 -8.60 -5.21
N ALA A 32 16.96 -7.89 -4.64
CA ALA A 32 16.62 -6.54 -5.11
C ALA A 32 17.67 -5.51 -4.64
N ARG A 33 17.93 -4.50 -5.47
CA ARG A 33 18.57 -3.25 -5.09
C ARG A 33 17.50 -2.28 -4.60
N VAL A 34 17.70 -1.62 -3.47
CA VAL A 34 16.61 -0.91 -2.80
C VAL A 34 16.91 0.57 -2.60
N VAL A 35 16.02 1.44 -3.07
CA VAL A 35 15.92 2.82 -2.61
C VAL A 35 15.10 2.81 -1.32
N VAL A 36 15.75 3.09 -0.20
CA VAL A 36 15.14 3.18 1.12
C VAL A 36 14.69 4.63 1.31
N ASN A 37 13.42 4.91 1.04
CA ASN A 37 12.86 6.24 1.22
C ASN A 37 12.18 6.36 2.58
N ASP A 38 12.54 7.37 3.34
CA ASP A 38 11.84 7.78 4.57
C ASP A 38 12.14 9.24 4.88
N LEU A 39 11.11 10.04 5.13
CA LEU A 39 11.23 11.42 5.57
C LEU A 39 11.67 11.51 7.05
N GLY A 40 11.58 10.40 7.80
CA GLY A 40 11.88 10.35 9.22
C GLY A 40 10.80 10.97 10.11
N ALA A 41 9.61 11.21 9.57
CA ALA A 41 8.51 11.81 10.32
C ALA A 41 8.00 10.92 11.47
N ASN A 42 7.43 11.55 12.49
CA ASN A 42 6.68 10.90 13.56
C ASN A 42 5.37 10.29 13.04
N VAL A 43 4.65 9.53 13.90
CA VAL A 43 3.36 8.89 13.52
C VAL A 43 2.32 9.92 13.10
N ASP A 44 2.36 11.11 13.69
CA ASP A 44 1.48 12.23 13.38
C ASP A 44 1.90 13.06 12.15
N GLY A 45 3.03 12.72 11.52
CA GLY A 45 3.57 13.42 10.36
C GLY A 45 4.51 14.59 10.69
N THR A 46 4.80 14.85 11.96
CA THR A 46 5.73 15.91 12.37
C THR A 46 7.18 15.43 12.42
N GLY A 47 8.14 16.36 12.32
CA GLY A 47 9.58 16.08 12.43
C GLY A 47 10.17 15.41 11.18
N ALA A 48 11.49 15.30 11.18
CA ALA A 48 12.27 14.58 10.17
C ALA A 48 13.55 14.02 10.84
N ASP A 49 13.82 12.72 10.63
CA ASP A 49 15.03 12.04 11.12
C ASP A 49 15.54 11.06 10.06
N GLU A 50 16.44 11.53 9.23
CA GLU A 50 17.05 10.74 8.14
C GLU A 50 17.81 9.50 8.64
N SER A 51 18.12 9.41 9.93
CA SER A 51 18.86 8.29 10.51
C SER A 51 18.13 6.97 10.37
N PHE A 52 16.79 6.96 10.30
CA PHE A 52 16.01 5.73 10.16
C PHE A 52 16.22 5.07 8.80
N ALA A 53 16.13 5.85 7.71
CA ALA A 53 16.42 5.34 6.36
C ALA A 53 17.88 4.89 6.25
N ALA A 54 18.81 5.66 6.81
CA ALA A 54 20.23 5.35 6.81
C ALA A 54 20.55 4.03 7.53
N ARG A 55 19.91 3.75 8.68
CA ARG A 55 20.04 2.47 9.41
C ARG A 55 19.53 1.30 8.59
N THR A 56 18.34 1.40 8.01
CA THR A 56 17.80 0.32 7.17
C THR A 56 18.71 0.04 5.97
N ALA A 57 19.21 1.08 5.31
CA ALA A 57 20.15 0.92 4.19
C ALA A 57 21.48 0.32 4.64
N ALA A 58 21.99 0.68 5.85
CA ALA A 58 23.18 0.08 6.42
C ALA A 58 22.99 -1.41 6.72
N ASP A 59 21.85 -1.80 7.29
CA ASP A 59 21.52 -3.19 7.58
C ASP A 59 21.46 -4.03 6.29
N ILE A 60 20.85 -3.50 5.22
CA ILE A 60 20.84 -4.15 3.90
C ILE A 60 22.26 -4.37 3.38
N ARG A 61 23.10 -3.33 3.42
CA ARG A 61 24.50 -3.42 2.95
C ARG A 61 25.33 -4.38 3.79
N SER A 62 25.16 -4.36 5.11
CA SER A 62 25.84 -5.28 6.03
C SER A 62 25.46 -6.75 5.78
N ALA A 63 24.26 -7.00 5.30
CA ALA A 63 23.79 -8.32 4.88
C ALA A 63 24.24 -8.70 3.44
N GLY A 64 25.06 -7.88 2.77
CA GLY A 64 25.56 -8.11 1.41
C GLY A 64 24.62 -7.68 0.29
N GLY A 65 23.54 -6.94 0.60
CA GLY A 65 22.64 -6.34 -0.39
C GLY A 65 23.08 -4.94 -0.84
N GLU A 66 22.37 -4.37 -1.80
CA GLU A 66 22.59 -3.02 -2.30
C GLU A 66 21.43 -2.10 -1.90
N ALA A 67 21.73 -0.95 -1.30
CA ALA A 67 20.73 0.05 -0.95
C ALA A 67 21.28 1.47 -0.98
N VAL A 68 20.43 2.41 -1.38
CA VAL A 68 20.66 3.86 -1.26
C VAL A 68 19.56 4.51 -0.44
N VAL A 69 19.88 5.60 0.22
CA VAL A 69 18.95 6.39 1.04
C VAL A 69 18.30 7.46 0.18
N ASN A 70 17.04 7.73 0.44
CA ASN A 70 16.28 8.84 -0.11
C ASN A 70 15.46 9.51 1.00
N GLY A 71 15.58 10.82 1.16
CA GLY A 71 14.88 11.62 2.17
C GLY A 71 13.73 12.48 1.62
N ASP A 72 13.35 12.29 0.35
CA ASP A 72 12.27 13.07 -0.25
C ASP A 72 10.88 12.71 0.31
N ASP A 73 9.99 13.70 0.33
CA ASP A 73 8.58 13.50 0.63
C ASP A 73 7.88 12.79 -0.54
N ALA A 74 7.42 11.56 -0.31
CA ALA A 74 6.70 10.75 -1.28
C ALA A 74 5.38 11.40 -1.75
N SER A 75 4.78 12.28 -0.96
CA SER A 75 3.56 13.01 -1.30
C SER A 75 3.81 14.30 -2.07
N SER A 76 5.06 14.76 -2.13
CA SER A 76 5.50 15.84 -2.98
C SER A 76 5.66 15.35 -4.43
N TRP A 77 5.15 16.12 -5.39
CA TRP A 77 5.29 15.78 -6.81
C TRP A 77 6.75 15.69 -7.26
N ALA A 78 7.56 16.68 -6.83
CA ALA A 78 8.99 16.70 -7.12
C ALA A 78 9.75 15.61 -6.37
N GLY A 79 9.45 15.39 -5.08
CA GLY A 79 10.07 14.34 -4.28
C GLY A 79 9.81 12.95 -4.82
N ALA A 80 8.56 12.67 -5.23
CA ALA A 80 8.20 11.42 -5.89
C ALA A 80 8.97 11.20 -7.20
N LYS A 81 9.16 12.27 -7.98
CA LYS A 81 9.98 12.20 -9.20
C LYS A 81 11.45 11.92 -8.88
N ASN A 82 12.01 12.61 -7.90
CA ASN A 82 13.41 12.44 -7.48
C ASN A 82 13.72 10.99 -7.07
N MET A 83 12.81 10.32 -6.37
CA MET A 83 12.98 8.91 -6.02
C MET A 83 13.12 8.00 -7.25
N ILE A 84 12.29 8.22 -8.27
CA ILE A 84 12.35 7.45 -9.53
C ILE A 84 13.66 7.77 -10.26
N ASP A 85 13.99 9.05 -10.38
CA ASP A 85 15.23 9.51 -11.03
C ASP A 85 16.47 8.94 -10.34
N GLN A 86 16.50 8.93 -9.00
CA GLN A 86 17.61 8.35 -8.22
C GLN A 86 17.79 6.86 -8.52
N ALA A 87 16.73 6.06 -8.55
CA ALA A 87 16.79 4.65 -8.88
C ALA A 87 17.38 4.43 -10.30
N VAL A 88 16.87 5.22 -11.28
CA VAL A 88 17.32 5.15 -12.66
C VAL A 88 18.77 5.63 -12.82
N GLN A 89 19.17 6.71 -12.15
CA GLN A 89 20.55 7.21 -12.18
C GLN A 89 21.53 6.24 -11.53
N THR A 90 21.13 5.57 -10.44
CA THR A 90 22.01 4.67 -9.68
C THR A 90 22.17 3.32 -10.37
N TRP A 91 21.10 2.74 -10.92
CA TRP A 91 21.09 1.37 -11.43
C TRP A 91 20.53 1.19 -12.84
N GLY A 92 20.24 2.30 -13.55
CA GLY A 92 19.75 2.29 -14.93
C GLY A 92 18.28 1.92 -15.09
N ARG A 93 17.57 1.59 -14.00
CA ARG A 93 16.18 1.10 -14.05
C ARG A 93 15.42 1.29 -12.74
N VAL A 94 14.12 1.17 -12.81
CA VAL A 94 13.21 0.95 -11.69
C VAL A 94 12.22 -0.15 -12.08
N ASP A 95 11.98 -1.12 -11.21
CA ASP A 95 11.09 -2.26 -11.47
C ASP A 95 9.93 -2.34 -10.50
N VAL A 96 10.12 -1.90 -9.26
CA VAL A 96 9.15 -2.05 -8.19
C VAL A 96 8.99 -0.74 -7.44
N VAL A 97 7.73 -0.34 -7.18
CA VAL A 97 7.39 0.74 -6.26
C VAL A 97 6.47 0.18 -5.19
N VAL A 98 6.92 0.23 -3.94
CA VAL A 98 6.13 -0.13 -2.75
C VAL A 98 5.70 1.17 -2.05
N ASN A 99 4.46 1.55 -2.22
CA ASN A 99 3.85 2.71 -1.58
C ASN A 99 3.36 2.33 -0.18
N ASN A 100 4.21 2.59 0.83
CA ASN A 100 3.94 2.20 2.21
C ASN A 100 3.93 3.39 3.19
N ALA A 101 4.50 4.54 2.85
CA ALA A 101 4.52 5.72 3.73
C ALA A 101 3.12 6.09 4.24
N GLY A 102 3.03 6.53 5.49
CA GLY A 102 1.76 6.88 6.09
C GLY A 102 1.86 7.50 7.48
N ILE A 103 0.81 8.20 7.87
CA ILE A 103 0.62 8.86 9.17
C ILE A 103 -0.76 8.54 9.73
N LEU A 104 -1.00 8.84 11.01
CA LEU A 104 -2.33 8.80 11.64
C LEU A 104 -2.66 10.14 12.28
N ARG A 105 -3.90 10.58 12.04
CA ARG A 105 -4.54 11.74 12.67
C ARG A 105 -5.98 11.33 13.01
N ASP A 106 -6.10 10.33 13.90
CA ASP A 106 -7.38 9.73 14.26
C ASP A 106 -8.23 10.70 15.07
N ARG A 107 -9.46 10.90 14.64
CA ARG A 107 -10.43 11.79 15.31
C ARG A 107 -11.85 11.40 14.92
N MET A 108 -12.79 11.52 15.84
CA MET A 108 -14.22 11.40 15.52
C MET A 108 -14.60 12.45 14.47
N LEU A 109 -15.42 12.08 13.48
CA LEU A 109 -15.79 12.94 12.34
C LEU A 109 -16.18 14.37 12.74
N VAL A 110 -16.99 14.50 13.78
CA VAL A 110 -17.50 15.81 14.27
C VAL A 110 -16.42 16.71 14.88
N ASN A 111 -15.27 16.15 15.25
CA ASN A 111 -14.17 16.85 15.90
C ASN A 111 -12.92 16.92 15.01
N MET A 112 -12.95 16.32 13.82
CA MET A 112 -11.82 16.30 12.88
C MET A 112 -11.60 17.68 12.28
N THR A 113 -10.36 18.16 12.30
CA THR A 113 -10.00 19.42 11.67
C THR A 113 -9.67 19.22 10.19
N GLU A 114 -9.73 20.32 9.41
CA GLU A 114 -9.32 20.32 8.00
C GLU A 114 -7.87 19.87 7.85
N GLU A 115 -6.94 20.32 8.71
CA GLU A 115 -5.54 19.93 8.69
C GLU A 115 -5.35 18.43 8.95
N GLU A 116 -6.11 17.83 9.90
CA GLU A 116 -6.07 16.39 10.17
C GLU A 116 -6.59 15.57 8.98
N TRP A 117 -7.56 16.08 8.25
CA TRP A 117 -8.05 15.48 7.02
C TRP A 117 -7.04 15.61 5.89
N ASP A 118 -6.62 16.83 5.57
CA ASP A 118 -5.76 17.13 4.43
C ASP A 118 -4.41 16.44 4.53
N SER A 119 -3.77 16.46 5.70
CA SER A 119 -2.48 15.81 5.92
C SER A 119 -2.54 14.29 5.68
N VAL A 120 -3.62 13.62 6.10
CA VAL A 120 -3.80 12.18 5.89
C VAL A 120 -4.06 11.88 4.42
N ILE A 121 -4.92 12.63 3.74
CA ILE A 121 -5.17 12.48 2.30
C ILE A 121 -3.88 12.73 1.50
N GLN A 122 -3.13 13.78 1.84
CA GLN A 122 -1.86 14.13 1.20
C GLN A 122 -0.85 12.99 1.30
N VAL A 123 -0.55 12.53 2.52
CA VAL A 123 0.50 11.54 2.72
C VAL A 123 0.10 10.18 2.16
N HIS A 124 -1.14 9.73 2.37
CA HIS A 124 -1.55 8.40 1.94
C HIS A 124 -1.95 8.34 0.46
N LEU A 125 -2.96 9.12 0.07
CA LEU A 125 -3.55 8.98 -1.27
C LEU A 125 -2.67 9.63 -2.33
N LYS A 126 -2.22 10.86 -2.12
CA LYS A 126 -1.31 11.52 -3.04
C LYS A 126 0.09 10.90 -2.99
N GLY A 127 0.59 10.48 -1.80
CA GLY A 127 1.86 9.77 -1.64
C GLY A 127 1.86 8.35 -2.25
N THR A 128 0.69 7.77 -2.56
CA THR A 128 0.55 6.58 -3.40
C THR A 128 0.50 6.95 -4.89
N PHE A 129 -0.25 8.00 -5.23
CA PHE A 129 -0.45 8.43 -6.62
C PHE A 129 0.85 8.94 -7.25
N ALA A 130 1.57 9.87 -6.60
CA ALA A 130 2.70 10.56 -7.20
C ALA A 130 3.87 9.62 -7.59
N PRO A 131 4.39 8.72 -6.71
CA PRO A 131 5.41 7.76 -7.09
C PRO A 131 4.93 6.78 -8.16
N SER A 132 3.67 6.33 -8.09
CA SER A 132 3.07 5.45 -9.08
C SER A 132 3.00 6.11 -10.46
N HIS A 133 2.62 7.40 -10.52
CA HIS A 133 2.56 8.18 -11.75
C HIS A 133 3.94 8.29 -12.41
N HIS A 134 4.96 8.72 -11.65
CA HIS A 134 6.31 8.91 -12.20
C HIS A 134 6.93 7.59 -12.65
N ALA A 135 6.74 6.50 -11.90
CA ALA A 135 7.17 5.17 -12.33
C ALA A 135 6.45 4.73 -13.62
N ALA A 136 5.12 4.87 -13.68
CA ALA A 136 4.32 4.53 -14.86
C ALA A 136 4.72 5.35 -16.09
N ALA A 137 5.01 6.65 -15.92
CA ALA A 137 5.49 7.52 -16.99
C ALA A 137 6.86 7.05 -17.52
N HIS A 138 7.80 6.71 -16.61
CA HIS A 138 9.09 6.13 -16.98
C HIS A 138 8.91 4.80 -17.73
N TRP A 139 8.14 3.86 -17.19
CA TRP A 139 7.88 2.56 -17.83
C TRP A 139 7.22 2.68 -19.19
N ARG A 140 6.32 3.63 -19.38
CA ARG A 140 5.74 3.90 -20.70
C ARG A 140 6.80 4.31 -21.73
N VAL A 141 7.79 5.11 -21.35
CA VAL A 141 8.91 5.49 -22.22
C VAL A 141 9.78 4.27 -22.53
N VAL A 142 10.11 3.45 -21.52
CA VAL A 142 10.89 2.22 -21.71
C VAL A 142 10.16 1.26 -22.65
N ASN A 143 8.87 0.99 -22.42
CA ASN A 143 8.05 0.13 -23.28
C ASN A 143 8.00 0.63 -24.73
N LYS A 144 7.84 1.95 -24.94
CA LYS A 144 7.86 2.54 -26.28
C LYS A 144 9.20 2.34 -27.01
N LYS A 145 10.31 2.40 -26.29
CA LYS A 145 11.66 2.23 -26.87
C LYS A 145 12.00 0.78 -27.16
N SER A 146 11.62 -0.15 -26.28
CA SER A 146 11.94 -1.57 -26.42
C SER A 146 10.93 -2.34 -27.26
N GLY A 147 9.69 -1.91 -27.33
CA GLY A 147 8.57 -2.68 -27.87
C GLY A 147 8.08 -3.80 -26.93
N GLU A 148 8.76 -4.04 -25.80
CA GLU A 148 8.51 -5.17 -24.91
C GLU A 148 7.82 -4.72 -23.60
N PRO A 149 7.01 -5.61 -22.96
CA PRO A 149 6.45 -5.36 -21.63
C PRO A 149 7.53 -5.11 -20.58
N VAL A 150 7.36 -4.06 -19.76
CA VAL A 150 8.38 -3.63 -18.78
C VAL A 150 8.45 -4.46 -17.52
N LYS A 151 7.46 -5.33 -17.27
CA LYS A 151 7.35 -6.15 -16.04
C LYS A 151 7.42 -5.33 -14.75
N GLY A 152 6.89 -4.10 -14.77
CA GLY A 152 6.85 -3.19 -13.61
C GLY A 152 5.87 -3.68 -12.53
N ARG A 153 6.09 -3.29 -11.28
CA ARG A 153 5.27 -3.65 -10.12
C ARG A 153 4.96 -2.42 -9.28
N ILE A 154 3.69 -2.20 -9.02
CA ILE A 154 3.23 -1.23 -8.01
C ILE A 154 2.53 -2.03 -6.91
N ILE A 155 2.99 -1.85 -5.67
CA ILE A 155 2.41 -2.50 -4.50
C ILE A 155 2.00 -1.40 -3.52
N ASN A 156 0.72 -1.20 -3.38
CA ASN A 156 0.15 -0.16 -2.52
C ASN A 156 -0.20 -0.72 -1.14
N THR A 157 -0.28 0.15 -0.14
CA THR A 157 -0.69 -0.22 1.21
C THR A 157 -2.05 0.39 1.53
N THR A 158 -3.10 -0.44 1.47
CA THR A 158 -4.44 -0.11 1.97
C THR A 158 -4.58 -0.52 3.45
N SER A 159 -5.79 -0.66 3.96
CA SER A 159 -6.07 -1.05 5.35
C SER A 159 -7.47 -1.64 5.48
N THR A 160 -7.67 -2.51 6.48
CA THR A 160 -9.01 -2.93 6.91
C THR A 160 -9.90 -1.74 7.26
N SER A 161 -9.34 -0.64 7.77
CA SER A 161 -10.10 0.62 8.02
C SER A 161 -10.70 1.20 6.74
N GLY A 162 -10.00 1.08 5.60
CA GLY A 162 -10.52 1.53 4.30
C GLY A 162 -11.45 0.51 3.63
N LEU A 163 -11.33 -0.77 3.96
CA LEU A 163 -12.15 -1.83 3.37
C LEU A 163 -13.46 -2.05 4.13
N TYR A 164 -13.41 -1.97 5.47
CA TYR A 164 -14.52 -2.34 6.35
C TYR A 164 -15.00 -1.21 7.25
N GLY A 165 -14.26 -0.10 7.33
CA GLY A 165 -14.55 1.04 8.19
C GLY A 165 -14.02 0.87 9.61
N ASN A 166 -13.53 1.95 10.21
CA ASN A 166 -13.11 2.02 11.60
C ASN A 166 -13.51 3.35 12.21
N VAL A 167 -14.17 3.30 13.36
CA VAL A 167 -14.64 4.49 14.08
C VAL A 167 -13.45 5.38 14.45
N GLY A 168 -13.56 6.68 14.22
CA GLY A 168 -12.50 7.66 14.49
C GLY A 168 -11.45 7.79 13.39
N GLN A 169 -11.59 7.06 12.28
CA GLN A 169 -10.64 7.06 11.16
C GLN A 169 -11.28 7.45 9.83
N THR A 170 -12.15 8.45 9.83
CA THR A 170 -12.84 8.85 8.60
C THR A 170 -11.88 9.33 7.51
N ASN A 171 -10.85 10.12 7.86
CA ASN A 171 -9.79 10.55 6.95
C ASN A 171 -8.92 9.36 6.45
N TYR A 172 -8.41 8.57 7.39
CA TYR A 172 -7.55 7.42 7.09
C TYR A 172 -8.31 6.35 6.29
N GLY A 173 -9.53 6.01 6.71
CA GLY A 173 -10.40 5.07 6.02
C GLY A 173 -10.71 5.52 4.59
N ALA A 174 -11.06 6.80 4.38
CA ALA A 174 -11.30 7.36 3.06
C ALA A 174 -10.04 7.27 2.17
N ALA A 175 -8.87 7.66 2.67
CA ALA A 175 -7.60 7.55 1.94
C ALA A 175 -7.30 6.09 1.55
N LYS A 176 -7.46 5.15 2.48
CA LYS A 176 -7.16 3.73 2.25
C LYS A 176 -8.18 3.04 1.33
N ALA A 177 -9.45 3.42 1.37
CA ALA A 177 -10.45 3.02 0.38
C ALA A 177 -10.12 3.57 -1.01
N GLY A 178 -9.71 4.85 -1.08
CA GLY A 178 -9.22 5.48 -2.32
C GLY A 178 -8.02 4.75 -2.92
N ILE A 179 -7.07 4.28 -2.10
CA ILE A 179 -5.92 3.48 -2.55
C ILE A 179 -6.37 2.13 -3.13
N ALA A 180 -7.35 1.47 -2.53
CA ALA A 180 -7.89 0.22 -3.06
C ALA A 180 -8.55 0.43 -4.44
N ALA A 181 -9.34 1.48 -4.60
CA ALA A 181 -9.94 1.86 -5.89
C ALA A 181 -8.88 2.24 -6.92
N PHE A 182 -7.90 3.09 -6.54
CA PHE A 182 -6.76 3.46 -7.38
C PHE A 182 -6.00 2.22 -7.89
N THR A 183 -5.78 1.22 -7.03
CA THR A 183 -5.11 -0.02 -7.38
C THR A 183 -5.82 -0.76 -8.52
N ILE A 184 -7.15 -0.88 -8.44
CA ILE A 184 -7.96 -1.58 -9.44
C ILE A 184 -7.93 -0.83 -10.78
N ILE A 185 -8.03 0.49 -10.76
CA ILE A 185 -8.04 1.34 -11.96
C ILE A 185 -6.66 1.32 -12.62
N ALA A 186 -5.60 1.61 -11.86
CA ALA A 186 -4.22 1.63 -12.37
C ALA A 186 -3.79 0.25 -12.93
N ALA A 187 -4.24 -0.86 -12.32
CA ALA A 187 -4.00 -2.20 -12.85
C ALA A 187 -4.56 -2.39 -14.27
N ARG A 188 -5.75 -1.83 -14.55
CA ARG A 188 -6.37 -1.91 -15.87
C ARG A 188 -5.65 -1.01 -16.89
N GLU A 189 -5.29 0.21 -16.49
CA GLU A 189 -4.62 1.18 -17.36
C GLU A 189 -3.23 0.73 -17.77
N LEU A 190 -2.48 0.12 -16.84
CA LEU A 190 -1.07 -0.22 -17.03
C LEU A 190 -0.83 -1.64 -17.56
N LYS A 191 -1.89 -2.47 -17.61
CA LYS A 191 -1.81 -3.87 -18.07
C LYS A 191 -1.11 -4.00 -19.43
N ARG A 192 -1.43 -3.11 -20.37
CA ARG A 192 -0.92 -3.19 -21.76
C ARG A 192 0.59 -3.00 -21.85
N ILE A 193 1.21 -2.29 -20.92
CA ILE A 193 2.65 -2.11 -20.89
C ILE A 193 3.37 -3.11 -19.96
N GLY A 194 2.65 -4.11 -19.42
CA GLY A 194 3.23 -5.19 -18.61
C GLY A 194 3.43 -4.85 -17.13
N VAL A 195 2.73 -3.83 -16.60
CA VAL A 195 2.80 -3.44 -15.18
C VAL A 195 1.65 -4.09 -14.42
N THR A 196 1.95 -4.71 -13.29
CA THR A 196 0.93 -5.16 -12.33
C THR A 196 0.81 -4.17 -11.18
N VAL A 197 -0.41 -3.97 -10.70
CA VAL A 197 -0.71 -3.09 -9.57
C VAL A 197 -1.58 -3.85 -8.57
N ASN A 198 -1.08 -4.02 -7.35
CA ASN A 198 -1.80 -4.69 -6.27
C ASN A 198 -1.73 -3.86 -4.99
N ALA A 199 -2.60 -4.15 -4.04
CA ALA A 199 -2.55 -3.55 -2.71
C ALA A 199 -2.45 -4.63 -1.63
N ILE A 200 -1.72 -4.34 -0.56
CA ILE A 200 -1.76 -5.11 0.67
C ILE A 200 -2.61 -4.38 1.71
N SER A 201 -3.35 -5.14 2.51
CA SER A 201 -4.01 -4.68 3.74
C SER A 201 -3.31 -5.37 4.92
N PRO A 202 -2.28 -4.74 5.50
CA PRO A 202 -1.46 -5.38 6.50
C PRO A 202 -2.20 -5.51 7.84
N SER A 203 -2.01 -6.64 8.51
CA SER A 203 -2.42 -6.86 9.90
C SER A 203 -1.17 -7.10 10.73
N ALA A 204 -0.52 -6.02 11.18
CA ALA A 204 0.72 -6.06 11.93
C ALA A 204 0.72 -5.06 13.08
N GLN A 205 1.50 -5.33 14.12
CA GLN A 205 1.79 -4.33 15.15
C GLN A 205 2.93 -3.44 14.66
N THR A 206 2.64 -2.16 14.61
CA THR A 206 3.61 -1.12 14.26
C THR A 206 3.51 0.00 15.28
N ARG A 207 4.38 0.99 15.24
CA ARG A 207 4.23 2.22 16.03
C ARG A 207 2.83 2.83 15.93
N MET A 208 2.20 2.73 14.76
CA MET A 208 0.85 3.26 14.52
C MET A 208 -0.24 2.51 15.31
N THR A 209 0.03 1.28 15.73
CA THR A 209 -0.92 0.43 16.46
C THR A 209 -0.43 0.08 17.87
N GLU A 210 0.75 0.58 18.25
CA GLU A 210 1.32 0.37 19.58
C GLU A 210 0.47 1.13 20.62
N GLY A 211 0.14 0.43 21.71
CA GLY A 211 -0.70 1.00 22.79
C GLY A 211 -2.21 0.91 22.57
N LEU A 212 -2.72 0.53 21.38
CA LEU A 212 -4.16 0.39 21.15
C LEU A 212 -4.76 -0.84 21.88
N ARG A 213 -3.95 -1.86 22.17
CA ARG A 213 -4.36 -3.08 22.91
C ARG A 213 -3.18 -3.61 23.71
N ALA A 214 -3.47 -4.08 24.94
CA ALA A 214 -2.54 -4.91 25.67
C ALA A 214 -2.45 -6.28 24.98
N LEU A 215 -1.27 -6.64 24.46
CA LEU A 215 -1.01 -7.91 23.78
C LEU A 215 -0.04 -8.74 24.62
N ASN A 216 -0.27 -10.06 24.69
CA ASN A 216 0.72 -11.00 25.22
C ASN A 216 1.83 -11.26 24.16
N ASP A 217 2.90 -11.99 24.54
CA ASP A 217 4.06 -12.20 23.69
C ASP A 217 3.72 -13.00 22.42
N GLU A 218 2.85 -14.00 22.50
CA GLU A 218 2.39 -14.78 21.36
C GLU A 218 1.61 -13.90 20.36
N GLN A 219 0.72 -13.05 20.87
CA GLN A 219 -0.04 -12.10 20.04
C GLN A 219 0.87 -11.05 19.40
N ARG A 220 1.94 -10.61 20.08
CA ARG A 220 2.95 -9.71 19.52
C ARG A 220 3.73 -10.41 18.42
N ALA A 221 4.20 -11.63 18.65
CA ALA A 221 4.94 -12.41 17.65
C ALA A 221 4.11 -12.68 16.38
N ALA A 222 2.81 -12.97 16.53
CA ALA A 222 1.89 -13.15 15.41
C ALA A 222 1.63 -11.85 14.61
N ARG A 223 1.87 -10.68 15.21
CA ARG A 223 1.69 -9.35 14.60
C ARG A 223 2.99 -8.71 14.16
N ASP A 224 4.09 -9.43 14.18
CA ASP A 224 5.38 -8.93 13.69
C ASP A 224 5.25 -8.49 12.21
N PRO A 225 5.68 -7.26 11.86
CA PRO A 225 5.64 -6.75 10.49
C PRO A 225 6.27 -7.67 9.44
N LYS A 226 7.25 -8.49 9.83
CA LYS A 226 7.90 -9.45 8.94
C LYS A 226 6.95 -10.43 8.25
N TRP A 227 5.79 -10.74 8.85
CA TRP A 227 4.81 -11.68 8.28
C TRP A 227 4.05 -11.12 7.07
N VAL A 228 4.11 -9.81 6.84
CA VAL A 228 3.49 -9.15 5.67
C VAL A 228 4.46 -9.15 4.48
N SER A 229 5.75 -9.02 4.74
CA SER A 229 6.79 -8.84 3.73
C SER A 229 6.92 -9.99 2.72
N PRO A 230 6.66 -11.28 3.04
CA PRO A 230 6.65 -12.35 2.05
C PRO A 230 5.67 -12.12 0.90
N VAL A 231 4.47 -11.59 1.18
CA VAL A 231 3.48 -11.27 0.14
C VAL A 231 3.97 -10.12 -0.74
N VAL A 232 4.53 -9.06 -0.14
CA VAL A 232 5.10 -7.93 -0.88
C VAL A 232 6.24 -8.40 -1.79
N THR A 233 7.14 -9.22 -1.27
CA THR A 233 8.30 -9.73 -2.02
C THR A 233 7.87 -10.64 -3.18
N TYR A 234 6.87 -11.49 -2.97
CA TYR A 234 6.32 -12.31 -4.05
C TYR A 234 5.67 -11.45 -5.14
N LEU A 235 4.83 -10.47 -4.75
CA LEU A 235 4.21 -9.53 -5.69
C LEU A 235 5.23 -8.67 -6.43
N ALA A 236 6.39 -8.38 -5.83
CA ALA A 236 7.50 -7.67 -6.46
C ALA A 236 8.25 -8.51 -7.49
N SER A 237 8.13 -9.82 -7.47
CA SER A 237 8.85 -10.75 -8.35
C SER A 237 8.25 -10.83 -9.77
N GLU A 238 8.99 -11.43 -10.69
CA GLU A 238 8.45 -11.75 -12.02
C GLU A 238 7.42 -12.86 -11.98
N ALA A 239 7.47 -13.75 -10.97
CA ALA A 239 6.52 -14.86 -10.81
C ALA A 239 5.07 -14.40 -10.58
N ALA A 240 4.86 -13.14 -10.12
CA ALA A 240 3.54 -12.57 -9.90
C ALA A 240 2.97 -11.79 -11.10
N GLN A 241 3.39 -12.09 -12.33
CA GLN A 241 2.97 -11.36 -13.54
C GLN A 241 1.47 -11.47 -13.84
N ASP A 242 0.83 -12.50 -13.40
CA ASP A 242 -0.60 -12.80 -13.56
C ASP A 242 -1.47 -12.22 -12.43
N ILE A 243 -0.85 -11.75 -11.34
CA ILE A 243 -1.56 -11.16 -10.19
C ILE A 243 -1.61 -9.65 -10.33
N THR A 244 -2.79 -9.11 -10.63
CA THR A 244 -2.99 -7.65 -10.77
C THR A 244 -4.42 -7.24 -10.40
N GLY A 245 -4.57 -6.02 -9.88
CA GLY A 245 -5.85 -5.44 -9.46
C GLY A 245 -6.42 -6.10 -8.21
N ARG A 246 -5.58 -6.69 -7.35
CA ARG A 246 -6.01 -7.39 -6.14
C ARG A 246 -5.65 -6.62 -4.88
N VAL A 247 -6.51 -6.79 -3.88
CA VAL A 247 -6.25 -6.39 -2.49
C VAL A 247 -6.02 -7.65 -1.68
N ILE A 248 -4.87 -7.76 -1.03
CA ILE A 248 -4.47 -8.96 -0.28
C ILE A 248 -4.23 -8.55 1.17
N GLN A 249 -4.99 -9.15 2.07
CA GLN A 249 -4.76 -9.03 3.52
C GLN A 249 -3.66 -10.01 3.93
N ALA A 250 -2.70 -9.55 4.73
CA ALA A 250 -1.59 -10.38 5.22
C ALA A 250 -1.23 -10.03 6.67
N GLY A 251 -0.87 -11.04 7.44
CA GLY A 251 -0.49 -10.95 8.85
C GLY A 251 -1.48 -11.64 9.79
N VAL A 252 -1.12 -11.74 11.06
CA VAL A 252 -1.92 -12.41 12.10
C VAL A 252 -2.36 -13.81 11.67
N GLY A 253 -1.38 -14.62 11.22
CA GLY A 253 -1.58 -16.03 10.89
C GLY A 253 -2.39 -16.31 9.62
N ARG A 254 -2.67 -15.30 8.77
CA ARG A 254 -3.45 -15.51 7.55
C ARG A 254 -2.95 -14.69 6.36
N ILE A 255 -3.26 -15.20 5.16
CA ILE A 255 -3.24 -14.48 3.90
C ILE A 255 -4.63 -14.66 3.30
N ALA A 256 -5.28 -13.55 2.91
CA ALA A 256 -6.60 -13.59 2.31
C ALA A 256 -6.68 -12.62 1.12
N VAL A 257 -7.43 -12.99 0.08
CA VAL A 257 -7.77 -12.09 -1.02
C VAL A 257 -9.08 -11.40 -0.66
N CYS A 258 -9.07 -10.06 -0.57
CA CYS A 258 -10.29 -9.29 -0.34
C CYS A 258 -11.08 -9.17 -1.64
N GLU A 259 -12.33 -9.58 -1.60
CA GLU A 259 -13.25 -9.39 -2.72
C GLU A 259 -13.67 -7.91 -2.80
N GLY A 260 -13.70 -7.35 -4.00
CA GLY A 260 -14.16 -5.98 -4.23
C GLY A 260 -15.68 -5.87 -4.30
N TRP A 261 -16.16 -4.67 -4.59
CA TRP A 261 -17.57 -4.40 -4.80
C TRP A 261 -18.11 -5.21 -5.99
N ARG A 262 -19.21 -5.92 -5.76
CA ARG A 262 -19.98 -6.62 -6.78
C ARG A 262 -21.47 -6.31 -6.59
N ARG A 263 -22.23 -6.34 -7.67
CA ARG A 263 -23.66 -6.15 -7.62
C ARG A 263 -24.33 -7.35 -6.90
N GLY A 264 -25.21 -7.03 -5.95
CA GLY A 264 -26.01 -8.01 -5.22
C GLY A 264 -27.41 -8.19 -5.83
N ALA A 265 -28.46 -8.14 -4.98
CA ALA A 265 -29.84 -8.20 -5.41
C ALA A 265 -30.21 -7.01 -6.31
N GLU A 266 -31.03 -7.25 -7.31
CA GLU A 266 -31.44 -6.26 -8.31
C GLU A 266 -32.96 -6.17 -8.39
N ALA A 267 -33.48 -5.01 -8.81
CA ALA A 267 -34.87 -4.75 -9.14
C ALA A 267 -34.95 -3.84 -10.37
N PRO A 268 -36.06 -3.82 -11.11
CA PRO A 268 -36.29 -2.84 -12.15
C PRO A 268 -36.27 -1.39 -11.60
N GLN A 269 -35.86 -0.45 -12.43
CA GLN A 269 -35.96 0.97 -12.08
C GLN A 269 -37.43 1.41 -11.95
N VAL A 270 -37.71 2.29 -11.02
CA VAL A 270 -39.03 2.87 -10.76
C VAL A 270 -38.95 4.38 -10.63
N ALA A 271 -39.99 5.09 -11.00
CA ALA A 271 -40.05 6.56 -10.88
C ALA A 271 -40.63 7.02 -9.54
N ASP A 272 -41.42 6.15 -8.88
CA ASP A 272 -42.05 6.48 -7.60
C ASP A 272 -41.07 6.23 -6.44
N PRO A 273 -40.76 7.22 -5.58
CA PRO A 273 -39.87 7.08 -4.43
C PRO A 273 -40.42 6.13 -3.35
N ILE A 274 -41.75 5.99 -3.22
CA ILE A 274 -42.36 5.04 -2.27
C ILE A 274 -42.08 3.61 -2.72
N GLU A 275 -42.27 3.34 -4.00
CA GLU A 275 -42.00 2.03 -4.60
C GLU A 275 -40.48 1.72 -4.55
N ALA A 276 -39.62 2.71 -4.83
CA ALA A 276 -38.16 2.55 -4.66
C ALA A 276 -37.78 2.16 -3.21
N GLY A 277 -38.42 2.80 -2.22
CA GLY A 277 -38.25 2.47 -0.81
C GLY A 277 -38.70 1.05 -0.46
N ARG A 278 -39.81 0.58 -1.04
CA ARG A 278 -40.30 -0.80 -0.89
C ARG A 278 -39.29 -1.81 -1.45
N LEU A 279 -38.81 -1.61 -2.67
CA LEU A 279 -37.83 -2.46 -3.34
C LEU A 279 -36.51 -2.54 -2.57
N LEU A 280 -35.99 -1.40 -2.06
CA LEU A 280 -34.79 -1.39 -1.24
C LEU A 280 -34.92 -2.26 0.02
N ARG A 281 -36.07 -2.16 0.74
CA ARG A 281 -36.32 -3.00 1.93
C ARG A 281 -36.42 -4.48 1.60
N GLU A 282 -36.89 -4.85 0.43
CA GLU A 282 -36.95 -6.24 -0.03
C GLU A 282 -35.59 -6.78 -0.48
N MET A 283 -34.70 -5.90 -1.00
CA MET A 283 -33.38 -6.28 -1.47
C MET A 283 -32.34 -6.39 -0.34
N LEU A 284 -32.38 -5.44 0.64
CA LEU A 284 -31.37 -5.38 1.73
C LEU A 284 -31.18 -6.70 2.49
N PRO A 285 -32.23 -7.47 2.85
CA PRO A 285 -32.05 -8.76 3.53
C PRO A 285 -31.44 -9.87 2.64
N LYS A 286 -31.38 -9.65 1.32
CA LYS A 286 -30.87 -10.64 0.34
C LYS A 286 -29.40 -10.41 -0.03
N VAL A 287 -28.78 -9.36 0.50
CA VAL A 287 -27.36 -9.03 0.26
C VAL A 287 -26.54 -9.27 1.53
N ARG A 288 -25.24 -9.47 1.36
CA ARG A 288 -24.31 -9.57 2.49
C ARG A 288 -24.32 -8.27 3.29
N ARG A 289 -24.26 -8.38 4.59
CA ARG A 289 -24.04 -7.23 5.47
C ARG A 289 -22.62 -6.69 5.33
N ASN A 290 -22.39 -5.49 5.81
CA ASN A 290 -21.04 -4.93 5.87
C ASN A 290 -20.17 -5.76 6.82
N SER A 291 -18.90 -5.85 6.51
CA SER A 291 -17.93 -6.55 7.36
C SER A 291 -17.36 -5.61 8.43
N GLY A 292 -17.06 -6.17 9.58
CA GLY A 292 -16.25 -5.51 10.61
C GLY A 292 -14.75 -5.54 10.29
N MET A 293 -13.94 -4.97 11.17
CA MET A 293 -12.49 -4.86 11.02
C MET A 293 -11.77 -6.21 10.94
N ASP A 294 -12.39 -7.29 11.37
CA ASP A 294 -11.93 -8.67 11.26
C ASP A 294 -12.26 -9.33 9.91
N GLY A 295 -13.08 -8.66 9.09
CA GLY A 295 -13.57 -9.14 7.79
C GLY A 295 -14.79 -10.05 7.90
N MET A 296 -15.37 -10.22 9.09
CA MET A 296 -16.62 -10.97 9.31
C MET A 296 -17.82 -10.04 9.16
N GLU A 297 -18.99 -10.59 8.80
CA GLU A 297 -20.22 -9.80 8.71
C GLU A 297 -20.57 -9.17 10.08
N LEU A 298 -21.01 -7.92 10.05
CA LEU A 298 -21.55 -7.24 11.25
C LEU A 298 -22.94 -7.79 11.58
N ASP A 299 -23.26 -7.90 12.89
CA ASP A 299 -24.55 -8.35 13.41
C ASP A 299 -25.73 -7.46 13.01
#